data_3a40fd241db9279789361d3986050dd8
#
_entry.id   3a40fd241db9279789361d3986050dd8
#
_cell.length_a   1.000
_cell.length_b   1.000
_cell.length_c   1.000
_cell.angle_alpha   90.00
_cell.angle_beta   90.00
_cell.angle_gamma   90.00
#
_symmetry.space_group_name_H-M   'P 1'
#
loop_
_entity.id
_entity.type
_entity.pdbx_description
1 polymer ?
#
loop_
_entity_poly.entity_id
_entity_poly.type
_entity_poly.pdbx_seq_one_letter_code
_entity_poly.pdbx_strand_id
1 'polypeptide(L)'
;NPRLYGQSLLLRDKALMKRRAQLGGIRVGIFEEAHDKEDVVRFLKRVNQTLLKLDGDPNDPIHLKAFDKAGCLGHRVIRTPDEVDTIPEEEFPVLMESHLDGWEFAVEAWVHDGKIAFLNISEYVTLGYSVFVPASPELEIYREQITQQIEKLIKAFDIEFGLIHPEYFVTSDGEMYFGEVAYRPPGFKVFELLERVYGFNAYQASMLVFDPKTTKEEVATFFPKEVVDADGFAGCFGVYPRRRVVSRLEIPEETEDHPYFESHELTSPVEETVTKRTAFGTHWGLVYFKGEDAHTIRDLLKRQEDLDFYV
;
A
#
# COMPACT_ATOMS: atom_id res chain seq x y z
N ASN A 1 17.73 4.31 21.96
CA ASN A 1 18.79 4.49 20.98
C ASN A 1 18.45 5.68 20.08
N PRO A 2 19.25 6.81 20.09
CA PRO A 2 18.97 8.02 19.28
C PRO A 2 18.90 7.72 17.76
N ARG A 3 19.68 6.77 17.26
CA ARG A 3 19.66 6.36 15.86
C ARG A 3 18.30 5.76 15.46
N LEU A 4 17.74 4.85 16.26
CA LEU A 4 16.45 4.26 16.02
C LEU A 4 15.31 5.28 16.08
N TYR A 5 15.40 6.26 16.98
CA TYR A 5 14.44 7.35 17.06
C TYR A 5 14.47 8.23 15.80
N GLY A 6 15.66 8.63 15.35
CA GLY A 6 15.82 9.41 14.11
C GLY A 6 15.33 8.66 12.88
N GLN A 7 15.63 7.36 12.79
CA GLN A 7 15.14 6.48 11.72
C GLN A 7 13.61 6.35 11.75
N SER A 8 13.01 6.21 12.94
CA SER A 8 11.56 6.14 13.11
C SER A 8 10.85 7.42 12.65
N LEU A 9 11.43 8.60 12.92
CA LEU A 9 10.90 9.87 12.42
C LEU A 9 11.00 9.96 10.91
N LEU A 10 12.15 9.58 10.34
CA LEU A 10 12.40 9.60 8.91
C LEU A 10 11.44 8.68 8.13
N LEU A 11 11.06 7.53 8.71
CA LEU A 11 10.13 6.56 8.14
C LEU A 11 8.66 6.86 8.46
N ARG A 12 8.37 8.01 9.06
CA ARG A 12 7.01 8.46 9.36
C ARG A 12 6.64 9.77 8.65
N ASP A 13 7.56 10.71 8.57
CA ASP A 13 7.35 11.98 7.89
C ASP A 13 7.55 11.82 6.38
N LYS A 14 6.45 11.92 5.60
CA LYS A 14 6.45 11.68 4.16
C LYS A 14 7.37 12.64 3.38
N ALA A 15 7.50 13.90 3.81
CA ALA A 15 8.36 14.87 3.14
C ALA A 15 9.85 14.54 3.35
N LEU A 16 10.23 14.25 4.59
CA LEU A 16 11.59 13.82 4.92
C LEU A 16 11.93 12.48 4.22
N MET A 17 10.98 11.57 4.20
CA MET A 17 11.08 10.26 3.54
C MET A 17 11.39 10.41 2.06
N LYS A 18 10.60 11.22 1.32
CA LYS A 18 10.82 11.45 -0.12
C LYS A 18 12.15 12.15 -0.40
N ARG A 19 12.52 13.15 0.40
CA ARG A 19 13.84 13.79 0.28
C ARG A 19 14.98 12.80 0.50
N ARG A 20 14.85 11.91 1.48
CA ARG A 20 15.85 10.88 1.76
C ARG A 20 15.95 9.85 0.63
N ALA A 21 14.81 9.41 0.10
CA ALA A 21 14.76 8.52 -1.06
C ALA A 21 15.47 9.16 -2.28
N GLN A 22 15.14 10.40 -2.59
CA GLN A 22 15.75 11.15 -3.70
C GLN A 22 17.27 11.30 -3.54
N LEU A 23 17.76 11.62 -2.33
CA LEU A 23 19.19 11.68 -2.03
C LEU A 23 19.87 10.31 -2.15
N GLY A 24 19.14 9.22 -1.94
CA GLY A 24 19.58 7.84 -2.12
C GLY A 24 19.55 7.37 -3.59
N GLY A 25 19.18 8.24 -4.53
CA GLY A 25 19.09 7.91 -5.96
C GLY A 25 17.84 7.05 -6.30
N ILE A 26 16.81 7.13 -5.47
CA ILE A 26 15.51 6.49 -5.70
C ILE A 26 14.61 7.53 -6.38
N ARG A 27 13.96 7.15 -7.47
CA ARG A 27 13.07 8.04 -8.21
C ARG A 27 11.78 8.28 -7.42
N VAL A 28 11.37 9.54 -7.32
CA VAL A 28 10.14 10.01 -6.69
C VAL A 28 9.39 10.91 -7.66
N GLY A 29 8.07 11.02 -7.53
CA GLY A 29 7.30 12.04 -8.24
C GLY A 29 7.71 13.46 -7.85
N ILE A 30 7.18 14.46 -8.53
CA ILE A 30 7.37 15.87 -8.15
C ILE A 30 6.63 16.08 -6.82
N PHE A 31 7.30 16.62 -5.82
CA PHE A 31 6.69 16.88 -4.51
C PHE A 31 7.20 18.17 -3.87
N GLU A 32 6.39 18.80 -3.06
CA GLU A 32 6.70 19.97 -2.23
C GLU A 32 5.83 20.00 -0.97
N GLU A 33 6.22 20.83 0.00
CA GLU A 33 5.41 21.13 1.17
C GLU A 33 4.57 22.38 0.89
N ALA A 34 3.30 22.39 1.31
CA ALA A 34 2.45 23.56 1.31
C ALA A 34 2.18 24.00 2.74
N HIS A 35 2.33 25.29 3.01
CA HIS A 35 2.01 25.91 4.27
C HIS A 35 0.68 26.67 4.23
N ASP A 36 0.17 26.95 3.03
CA ASP A 36 -1.07 27.64 2.77
C ASP A 36 -1.67 27.27 1.41
N LYS A 37 -2.85 27.80 1.10
CA LYS A 37 -3.57 27.59 -0.17
C LYS A 37 -2.81 28.14 -1.38
N GLU A 38 -2.07 29.23 -1.21
CA GLU A 38 -1.31 29.84 -2.30
C GLU A 38 -0.18 28.92 -2.77
N ASP A 39 0.47 28.22 -1.84
CA ASP A 39 1.45 27.19 -2.16
C ASP A 39 0.84 26.10 -3.05
N VAL A 40 -0.35 25.63 -2.71
CA VAL A 40 -1.07 24.60 -3.49
C VAL A 40 -1.37 25.08 -4.90
N VAL A 41 -1.87 26.30 -5.06
CA VAL A 41 -2.16 26.88 -6.39
C VAL A 41 -0.88 27.04 -7.22
N ARG A 42 0.22 27.47 -6.59
CA ARG A 42 1.53 27.60 -7.29
C ARG A 42 2.04 26.23 -7.75
N PHE A 43 1.96 25.22 -6.88
CA PHE A 43 2.40 23.87 -7.19
C PHE A 43 1.58 23.26 -8.34
N LEU A 44 0.25 23.34 -8.29
CA LEU A 44 -0.66 22.86 -9.33
C LEU A 44 -0.30 23.46 -10.70
N LYS A 45 -0.15 24.79 -10.78
CA LYS A 45 0.23 25.48 -12.02
C LYS A 45 1.58 25.01 -12.56
N ARG A 46 2.56 24.81 -11.66
CA ARG A 46 3.91 24.38 -12.06
C ARG A 46 3.93 22.93 -12.55
N VAL A 47 3.21 22.03 -11.87
CA VAL A 47 3.08 20.62 -12.29
C VAL A 47 2.45 20.58 -13.69
N ASN A 48 1.32 21.26 -13.90
CA ASN A 48 0.63 21.29 -15.18
C ASN A 48 1.53 21.84 -16.31
N GLN A 49 2.29 22.89 -16.04
CA GLN A 49 3.26 23.43 -17.02
C GLN A 49 4.42 22.47 -17.30
N THR A 50 4.82 21.67 -16.32
CA THR A 50 5.87 20.66 -16.48
C THR A 50 5.35 19.50 -17.31
N LEU A 51 4.16 19.01 -17.02
CA LEU A 51 3.51 17.95 -17.79
C LEU A 51 3.33 18.34 -19.26
N LEU A 52 2.86 19.56 -19.55
CA LEU A 52 2.76 20.09 -20.93
C LEU A 52 4.10 20.04 -21.69
N LYS A 53 5.23 20.24 -21.02
CA LYS A 53 6.55 20.19 -21.66
C LYS A 53 7.04 18.75 -21.88
N LEU A 54 6.46 17.80 -21.15
CA LEU A 54 6.82 16.37 -21.19
C LEU A 54 5.78 15.54 -21.94
N ASP A 55 4.88 16.18 -22.71
CA ASP A 55 3.76 15.54 -23.41
C ASP A 55 2.82 14.74 -22.49
N GLY A 56 2.78 15.09 -21.20
CA GLY A 56 1.83 14.54 -20.21
C GLY A 56 0.48 15.27 -20.20
N ASP A 57 -0.50 14.73 -19.47
CA ASP A 57 -1.81 15.39 -19.34
C ASP A 57 -1.73 16.59 -18.38
N PRO A 58 -1.92 17.83 -18.86
CA PRO A 58 -1.92 19.01 -18.01
C PRO A 58 -3.12 19.10 -17.06
N ASN A 59 -4.09 18.17 -17.18
CA ASN A 59 -5.25 18.09 -16.29
C ASN A 59 -5.08 17.04 -15.19
N ASP A 60 -3.92 16.39 -15.14
CA ASP A 60 -3.62 15.45 -14.06
C ASP A 60 -3.72 16.14 -12.69
N PRO A 61 -4.34 15.48 -11.71
CA PRO A 61 -4.49 16.05 -10.40
C PRO A 61 -3.16 16.15 -9.65
N ILE A 62 -3.14 16.94 -8.60
CA ILE A 62 -2.15 16.81 -7.54
C ILE A 62 -2.79 16.16 -6.31
N HIS A 63 -1.97 15.54 -5.50
CA HIS A 63 -2.36 14.87 -4.27
C HIS A 63 -1.83 15.65 -3.07
N LEU A 64 -2.71 15.92 -2.09
CA LEU A 64 -2.33 16.49 -0.81
C LEU A 64 -2.39 15.39 0.24
N LYS A 65 -1.34 15.28 1.04
CA LYS A 65 -1.22 14.25 2.07
C LYS A 65 -0.73 14.87 3.38
N ALA A 66 -1.34 14.50 4.50
CA ALA A 66 -0.76 14.82 5.81
C ALA A 66 0.59 14.12 5.99
N PHE A 67 1.55 14.77 6.66
CA PHE A 67 2.91 14.24 6.77
C PHE A 67 3.01 12.90 7.50
N ASP A 68 2.21 12.69 8.53
CA ASP A 68 2.37 11.60 9.50
C ASP A 68 1.13 10.67 9.61
N LYS A 69 0.12 10.85 8.74
CA LYS A 69 -1.08 10.01 8.73
C LYS A 69 -0.94 8.85 7.75
N ALA A 70 -1.65 7.78 8.03
CA ALA A 70 -1.71 6.56 7.21
C ALA A 70 -3.14 6.26 6.78
N GLY A 71 -3.32 5.32 5.82
CA GLY A 71 -4.63 4.88 5.38
C GLY A 71 -5.47 5.98 4.72
N CYS A 72 -4.83 6.86 3.98
CA CYS A 72 -5.43 8.02 3.27
C CYS A 72 -6.17 9.02 4.15
N LEU A 73 -5.91 9.03 5.47
CA LEU A 73 -6.44 10.09 6.34
C LEU A 73 -5.86 11.45 5.93
N GLY A 74 -6.76 12.40 5.62
CA GLY A 74 -6.36 13.74 5.16
C GLY A 74 -5.80 13.77 3.74
N HIS A 75 -5.99 12.72 2.94
CA HIS A 75 -5.67 12.73 1.52
C HIS A 75 -6.74 13.47 0.73
N ARG A 76 -6.30 14.39 -0.14
CA ARG A 76 -7.15 15.13 -1.07
C ARG A 76 -6.58 15.05 -2.47
N VAL A 77 -7.45 15.04 -3.46
CA VAL A 77 -7.10 15.10 -4.88
C VAL A 77 -7.60 16.45 -5.40
N ILE A 78 -6.70 17.26 -5.94
CA ILE A 78 -6.97 18.63 -6.42
C ILE A 78 -6.69 18.69 -7.91
N ARG A 79 -7.70 19.07 -8.69
CA ARG A 79 -7.63 19.23 -10.15
C ARG A 79 -7.66 20.68 -10.58
N THR A 80 -8.39 21.51 -9.83
CA THR A 80 -8.63 22.91 -10.19
C THR A 80 -8.31 23.84 -9.03
N PRO A 81 -7.96 25.11 -9.32
CA PRO A 81 -7.74 26.11 -8.27
C PRO A 81 -8.96 26.31 -7.36
N ASP A 82 -10.17 26.19 -7.89
CA ASP A 82 -11.40 26.38 -7.10
C ASP A 82 -11.56 25.31 -6.00
N GLU A 83 -11.02 24.09 -6.22
CA GLU A 83 -11.04 23.04 -5.22
C GLU A 83 -10.12 23.36 -4.03
N VAL A 84 -9.09 24.20 -4.22
CA VAL A 84 -8.17 24.63 -3.16
C VAL A 84 -8.90 25.44 -2.08
N ASP A 85 -9.92 26.22 -2.45
CA ASP A 85 -10.70 27.01 -1.50
C ASP A 85 -11.45 26.15 -0.48
N THR A 86 -11.71 24.89 -0.83
CA THR A 86 -12.38 23.92 0.05
C THR A 86 -11.50 23.34 1.15
N ILE A 87 -10.17 23.57 1.11
CA ILE A 87 -9.23 23.02 2.09
C ILE A 87 -9.31 23.85 3.37
N PRO A 88 -9.59 23.23 4.53
CA PRO A 88 -9.52 23.91 5.81
C PRO A 88 -8.10 24.39 6.15
N GLU A 89 -7.94 25.58 6.72
CA GLU A 89 -6.64 26.13 7.09
C GLU A 89 -5.90 25.27 8.11
N GLU A 90 -6.63 24.61 8.99
CA GLU A 90 -6.08 23.72 10.01
C GLU A 90 -5.46 22.42 9.47
N GLU A 91 -5.66 22.11 8.20
CA GLU A 91 -5.02 20.96 7.57
C GLU A 91 -3.56 21.21 7.15
N PHE A 92 -3.17 22.51 7.06
CA PHE A 92 -1.77 22.84 6.75
C PHE A 92 -0.84 22.71 7.97
N PRO A 93 0.44 22.35 7.76
CA PRO A 93 1.09 22.08 6.48
C PRO A 93 0.79 20.67 5.92
N VAL A 94 0.86 20.52 4.59
CA VAL A 94 0.65 19.26 3.88
C VAL A 94 1.77 18.99 2.86
N LEU A 95 1.96 17.71 2.51
CA LEU A 95 2.76 17.31 1.38
C LEU A 95 1.91 17.38 0.10
N MET A 96 2.44 18.00 -0.94
CA MET A 96 1.89 17.99 -2.29
C MET A 96 2.69 17.03 -3.16
N GLU A 97 2.01 16.25 -3.99
CA GLU A 97 2.62 15.33 -4.94
C GLU A 97 1.95 15.44 -6.32
N SER A 98 2.73 15.34 -7.39
CA SER A 98 2.16 15.13 -8.72
C SER A 98 1.47 13.77 -8.79
N HIS A 99 0.47 13.65 -9.64
CA HIS A 99 -0.10 12.35 -9.99
C HIS A 99 0.96 11.47 -10.65
N LEU A 100 0.93 10.19 -10.35
CA LEU A 100 1.70 9.15 -11.01
C LEU A 100 0.70 8.21 -11.70
N ASP A 101 0.67 8.27 -13.03
CA ASP A 101 -0.10 7.33 -13.82
C ASP A 101 0.68 6.01 -13.89
N GLY A 102 0.22 5.02 -13.16
CA GLY A 102 0.92 3.76 -13.07
C GLY A 102 0.19 2.74 -12.19
N TRP A 103 0.73 1.56 -12.18
CA TRP A 103 0.25 0.45 -11.36
C TRP A 103 0.86 0.53 -9.96
N GLU A 104 0.04 0.84 -8.97
CA GLU A 104 0.47 0.91 -7.56
C GLU A 104 0.52 -0.48 -6.95
N PHE A 105 1.61 -0.78 -6.26
CA PHE A 105 1.83 -2.03 -5.56
C PHE A 105 2.64 -1.82 -4.29
N ALA A 106 2.59 -2.78 -3.39
CA ALA A 106 3.41 -2.78 -2.19
C ALA A 106 4.39 -3.96 -2.16
N VAL A 107 5.39 -3.83 -1.31
CA VAL A 107 6.37 -4.88 -1.06
C VAL A 107 6.45 -5.13 0.44
N GLU A 108 6.49 -6.38 0.85
CA GLU A 108 6.90 -6.77 2.19
C GLU A 108 8.33 -7.31 2.11
N ALA A 109 9.27 -6.56 2.67
CA ALA A 109 10.67 -7.01 2.71
C ALA A 109 11.14 -7.17 4.16
N TRP A 110 11.48 -8.41 4.51
CA TRP A 110 12.15 -8.73 5.76
C TRP A 110 13.64 -8.53 5.59
N VAL A 111 14.21 -7.66 6.42
CA VAL A 111 15.61 -7.26 6.35
C VAL A 111 16.36 -7.77 7.57
N HIS A 112 17.49 -8.43 7.35
CA HIS A 112 18.38 -8.87 8.40
C HIS A 112 19.84 -8.58 8.01
N ASP A 113 20.59 -7.93 8.90
CA ASP A 113 21.97 -7.49 8.66
C ASP A 113 22.11 -6.66 7.36
N GLY A 114 21.15 -5.76 7.13
CA GLY A 114 21.14 -4.87 5.96
C GLY A 114 20.85 -5.56 4.63
N LYS A 115 20.37 -6.82 4.64
CA LYS A 115 20.07 -7.60 3.45
C LYS A 115 18.64 -8.10 3.48
N ILE A 116 18.07 -8.25 2.29
CA ILE A 116 16.75 -8.86 2.12
C ILE A 116 16.85 -10.34 2.49
N ALA A 117 16.09 -10.75 3.49
CA ALA A 117 15.93 -12.14 3.88
C ALA A 117 14.80 -12.82 3.09
N PHE A 118 13.70 -12.09 2.89
CA PHE A 118 12.56 -12.49 2.05
C PHE A 118 11.87 -11.25 1.50
N LEU A 119 11.32 -11.36 0.30
CA LEU A 119 10.58 -10.30 -0.37
C LEU A 119 9.33 -10.86 -1.04
N ASN A 120 8.17 -10.32 -0.67
CA ASN A 120 6.91 -10.52 -1.35
C ASN A 120 6.49 -9.22 -2.06
N ILE A 121 5.79 -9.35 -3.18
CA ILE A 121 5.12 -8.25 -3.86
C ILE A 121 3.62 -8.44 -3.66
N SER A 122 2.96 -7.45 -3.08
CA SER A 122 1.51 -7.39 -2.89
C SER A 122 0.89 -6.53 -3.97
N GLU A 123 -0.11 -7.07 -4.65
CA GLU A 123 -0.80 -6.37 -5.72
C GLU A 123 -2.12 -5.78 -5.23
N TYR A 124 -2.28 -4.47 -5.38
CA TYR A 124 -3.55 -3.79 -5.13
C TYR A 124 -4.46 -3.96 -6.36
N VAL A 125 -5.66 -4.51 -6.15
CA VAL A 125 -6.70 -4.55 -7.19
C VAL A 125 -7.45 -3.23 -7.20
N THR A 126 -7.87 -2.80 -6.02
CA THR A 126 -8.39 -1.46 -5.78
C THR A 126 -7.88 -0.96 -4.43
N LEU A 127 -7.13 0.12 -4.46
CA LEU A 127 -6.51 0.68 -3.27
C LEU A 127 -7.54 0.94 -2.17
N GLY A 128 -7.28 0.40 -0.99
CA GLY A 128 -8.16 0.49 0.18
C GLY A 128 -9.41 -0.40 0.15
N TYR A 129 -9.53 -1.29 -0.84
CA TYR A 129 -10.58 -2.30 -0.90
C TYR A 129 -10.02 -3.71 -1.00
N SER A 130 -9.03 -3.94 -1.83
CA SER A 130 -8.59 -5.30 -2.12
C SER A 130 -7.11 -5.38 -2.49
N VAL A 131 -6.50 -6.46 -2.05
CA VAL A 131 -5.10 -6.82 -2.26
C VAL A 131 -4.99 -8.33 -2.37
N PHE A 132 -4.02 -8.83 -3.13
CA PHE A 132 -3.66 -10.24 -3.14
C PHE A 132 -2.15 -10.46 -3.20
N VAL A 133 -1.73 -11.65 -2.83
CA VAL A 133 -0.33 -12.11 -2.78
C VAL A 133 -0.23 -13.56 -3.29
N PRO A 134 0.93 -13.95 -3.84
CA PRO A 134 1.95 -13.08 -4.42
C PRO A 134 1.38 -12.24 -5.57
N ALA A 135 2.16 -11.33 -6.11
CA ALA A 135 1.72 -10.55 -7.27
C ALA A 135 1.49 -11.43 -8.50
N SER A 136 0.70 -10.92 -9.44
CA SER A 136 0.47 -11.60 -10.72
C SER A 136 1.74 -11.70 -11.57
N PRO A 137 1.78 -12.62 -12.54
CA PRO A 137 2.91 -12.75 -13.45
C PRO A 137 3.28 -11.44 -14.16
N GLU A 138 2.29 -10.58 -14.46
CA GLU A 138 2.51 -9.30 -15.13
C GLU A 138 3.28 -8.30 -14.24
N LEU A 139 3.11 -8.34 -12.94
CA LEU A 139 3.86 -7.52 -12.00
C LEU A 139 5.18 -8.21 -11.61
N GLU A 140 5.20 -9.53 -11.55
CA GLU A 140 6.38 -10.32 -11.22
C GLU A 140 7.52 -10.16 -12.24
N ILE A 141 7.25 -9.79 -13.48
CA ILE A 141 8.32 -9.49 -14.46
C ILE A 141 9.25 -8.37 -13.98
N TYR A 142 8.78 -7.50 -13.09
CA TYR A 142 9.56 -6.40 -12.50
C TYR A 142 10.32 -6.79 -11.22
N ARG A 143 10.25 -8.05 -10.77
CA ARG A 143 10.84 -8.50 -9.49
C ARG A 143 12.30 -8.13 -9.32
N GLU A 144 13.12 -8.30 -10.35
CA GLU A 144 14.54 -7.94 -10.29
C GLU A 144 14.71 -6.44 -10.07
N GLN A 145 13.98 -5.61 -10.82
CA GLN A 145 14.01 -4.16 -10.69
C GLN A 145 13.49 -3.73 -9.31
N ILE A 146 12.40 -4.35 -8.83
CA ILE A 146 11.84 -4.09 -7.50
C ILE A 146 12.88 -4.43 -6.43
N THR A 147 13.52 -5.59 -6.50
CA THR A 147 14.57 -6.01 -5.55
C THR A 147 15.69 -4.98 -5.48
N GLN A 148 16.18 -4.50 -6.64
CA GLN A 148 17.20 -3.45 -6.70
C GLN A 148 16.74 -2.12 -6.07
N GLN A 149 15.46 -1.75 -6.22
CA GLN A 149 14.91 -0.56 -5.56
C GLN A 149 14.84 -0.75 -4.04
N ILE A 150 14.46 -1.94 -3.55
CA ILE A 150 14.43 -2.25 -2.12
C ILE A 150 15.84 -2.24 -1.53
N GLU A 151 16.85 -2.76 -2.23
CA GLU A 151 18.25 -2.67 -1.78
C GLU A 151 18.75 -1.23 -1.67
N LYS A 152 18.39 -0.37 -2.65
CA LYS A 152 18.68 1.07 -2.57
C LYS A 152 17.98 1.72 -1.39
N LEU A 153 16.71 1.34 -1.13
CA LEU A 153 15.92 1.85 -0.01
C LEU A 153 16.57 1.47 1.34
N ILE A 154 16.91 0.19 1.51
CA ILE A 154 17.60 -0.32 2.70
C ILE A 154 18.86 0.51 2.97
N LYS A 155 19.68 0.73 1.96
CA LYS A 155 20.91 1.52 2.06
C LYS A 155 20.60 3.00 2.34
N ALA A 156 19.66 3.61 1.62
CA ALA A 156 19.32 5.02 1.76
C ALA A 156 18.79 5.35 3.16
N PHE A 157 18.01 4.45 3.76
CA PHE A 157 17.39 4.64 5.07
C PHE A 157 18.15 3.98 6.22
N ASP A 158 19.32 3.37 5.93
CA ASP A 158 20.18 2.72 6.91
C ASP A 158 19.45 1.63 7.73
N ILE A 159 18.68 0.79 7.01
CA ILE A 159 17.88 -0.28 7.61
C ILE A 159 18.74 -1.52 7.79
N GLU A 160 19.01 -1.90 9.04
CA GLU A 160 19.79 -3.09 9.34
C GLU A 160 18.91 -4.31 9.61
N PHE A 161 17.80 -4.14 10.34
CA PHE A 161 16.93 -5.22 10.81
C PHE A 161 15.48 -4.82 10.71
N GLY A 162 14.59 -5.77 10.51
CA GLY A 162 13.15 -5.59 10.62
C GLY A 162 12.39 -5.75 9.32
N LEU A 163 11.13 -5.35 9.35
CA LEU A 163 10.23 -5.38 8.21
C LEU A 163 9.99 -3.98 7.68
N ILE A 164 10.11 -3.82 6.38
CA ILE A 164 9.67 -2.63 5.65
C ILE A 164 8.53 -2.98 4.70
N HIS A 165 7.61 -2.02 4.57
CA HIS A 165 6.46 -2.09 3.66
C HIS A 165 6.46 -0.83 2.78
N PRO A 166 7.29 -0.80 1.72
CA PRO A 166 7.28 0.29 0.75
C PRO A 166 6.19 0.11 -0.30
N GLU A 167 5.67 1.24 -0.77
CA GLU A 167 4.73 1.36 -1.87
C GLU A 167 5.42 2.02 -3.06
N TYR A 168 5.21 1.44 -4.24
CA TYR A 168 5.78 1.87 -5.49
C TYR A 168 4.72 1.96 -6.59
N PHE A 169 5.04 2.74 -7.61
CA PHE A 169 4.29 2.81 -8.86
C PHE A 169 5.20 2.33 -9.99
N VAL A 170 4.69 1.49 -10.87
CA VAL A 170 5.30 1.20 -12.16
C VAL A 170 4.46 1.79 -13.27
N THR A 171 5.04 2.71 -14.03
CA THR A 171 4.36 3.39 -15.14
C THR A 171 4.31 2.52 -16.39
N SER A 172 3.51 2.90 -17.37
CA SER A 172 3.33 2.15 -18.62
C SER A 172 4.61 1.94 -19.43
N ASP A 173 5.62 2.82 -19.25
CA ASP A 173 6.96 2.72 -19.85
C ASP A 173 7.94 1.89 -18.98
N GLY A 174 7.47 1.29 -17.88
CA GLY A 174 8.27 0.45 -17.00
C GLY A 174 9.14 1.21 -16.00
N GLU A 175 8.98 2.52 -15.89
CA GLU A 175 9.68 3.32 -14.90
C GLU A 175 9.06 3.17 -13.51
N MET A 176 9.93 3.07 -12.50
CA MET A 176 9.51 2.81 -11.13
C MET A 176 9.68 4.04 -10.25
N TYR A 177 8.60 4.43 -9.57
CA TYR A 177 8.56 5.57 -8.67
C TYR A 177 8.23 5.13 -7.25
N PHE A 178 9.00 5.61 -6.29
CA PHE A 178 8.76 5.40 -4.87
C PHE A 178 7.59 6.26 -4.37
N GLY A 179 6.62 5.63 -3.76
CA GLY A 179 5.49 6.26 -3.07
C GLY A 179 5.84 6.63 -1.64
N GLU A 180 5.82 5.65 -0.76
CA GLU A 180 6.16 5.78 0.65
C GLU A 180 6.74 4.47 1.20
N VAL A 181 7.25 4.48 2.44
CA VAL A 181 7.65 3.27 3.15
C VAL A 181 7.20 3.31 4.60
N ALA A 182 6.54 2.26 5.05
CA ALA A 182 6.25 2.05 6.45
C ALA A 182 7.23 1.04 7.07
N TYR A 183 7.70 1.32 8.30
CA TYR A 183 8.54 0.40 9.08
C TYR A 183 7.67 -0.32 10.11
N ARG A 184 6.72 -1.08 9.61
CA ARG A 184 5.71 -1.80 10.39
C ARG A 184 5.01 -2.85 9.52
N PRO A 185 4.28 -3.80 10.13
CA PRO A 185 3.38 -4.69 9.40
C PRO A 185 2.40 -3.93 8.48
N PRO A 186 2.10 -4.46 7.29
CA PRO A 186 1.09 -3.93 6.38
C PRO A 186 -0.31 -3.99 6.99
N GLY A 187 -1.24 -3.25 6.40
CA GLY A 187 -2.66 -3.37 6.67
C GLY A 187 -3.32 -4.54 5.93
N PHE A 188 -4.64 -4.54 5.91
CA PHE A 188 -5.45 -5.48 5.11
C PHE A 188 -5.09 -6.97 5.31
N LYS A 189 -4.60 -7.33 6.50
CA LYS A 189 -4.27 -8.73 6.82
C LYS A 189 -3.31 -9.41 5.81
N VAL A 190 -2.43 -8.62 5.17
CA VAL A 190 -1.44 -9.17 4.23
C VAL A 190 -0.60 -10.28 4.86
N PHE A 191 -0.30 -10.21 6.15
CA PHE A 191 0.42 -11.26 6.86
C PHE A 191 -0.34 -12.59 6.86
N GLU A 192 -1.65 -12.55 7.05
CA GLU A 192 -2.53 -13.70 6.99
C GLU A 192 -2.64 -14.27 5.57
N LEU A 193 -2.56 -13.41 4.54
CA LEU A 193 -2.50 -13.84 3.14
C LEU A 193 -1.18 -14.56 2.84
N LEU A 194 -0.06 -14.01 3.33
CA LEU A 194 1.26 -14.63 3.18
C LEU A 194 1.34 -16.01 3.84
N GLU A 195 0.75 -16.16 5.03
CA GLU A 195 0.69 -17.46 5.70
C GLU A 195 -0.09 -18.50 4.87
N ARG A 196 -1.17 -18.08 4.19
CA ARG A 196 -1.98 -18.95 3.33
C ARG A 196 -1.22 -19.49 2.12
N VAL A 197 -0.35 -18.70 1.54
CA VAL A 197 0.34 -19.06 0.27
C VAL A 197 1.76 -19.56 0.48
N TYR A 198 2.44 -19.12 1.54
CA TYR A 198 3.83 -19.53 1.81
C TYR A 198 4.00 -20.43 3.03
N GLY A 199 2.98 -20.56 3.86
CA GLY A 199 2.99 -21.45 5.02
C GLY A 199 3.87 -20.99 6.20
N PHE A 200 4.39 -19.75 6.20
CA PHE A 200 5.15 -19.23 7.33
C PHE A 200 4.37 -18.14 8.08
N ASN A 201 4.60 -18.04 9.39
CA ASN A 201 3.99 -16.98 10.19
C ASN A 201 4.78 -15.67 10.06
N ALA A 202 4.19 -14.67 9.37
CA ALA A 202 4.83 -13.40 9.07
C ALA A 202 5.12 -12.54 10.33
N TYR A 203 4.34 -12.69 11.40
CA TYR A 203 4.61 -12.04 12.69
C TYR A 203 5.86 -12.60 13.34
N GLN A 204 6.00 -13.94 13.37
CA GLN A 204 7.19 -14.61 13.88
C GLN A 204 8.42 -14.27 13.04
N ALA A 205 8.29 -14.24 11.71
CA ALA A 205 9.33 -13.81 10.79
C ALA A 205 9.82 -12.39 11.12
N SER A 206 8.90 -11.47 11.41
CA SER A 206 9.24 -10.11 11.76
C SER A 206 10.02 -10.02 13.07
N MET A 207 9.65 -10.82 14.07
CA MET A 207 10.40 -10.90 15.34
C MET A 207 11.80 -11.50 15.13
N LEU A 208 11.89 -12.53 14.29
CA LEU A 208 13.15 -13.22 13.99
C LEU A 208 14.17 -12.28 13.35
N VAL A 209 13.79 -11.55 12.30
CA VAL A 209 14.70 -10.64 11.59
C VAL A 209 15.03 -9.39 12.39
N PHE A 210 14.20 -9.03 13.39
CA PHE A 210 14.42 -7.85 14.22
C PHE A 210 15.43 -8.08 15.34
N ASP A 211 15.68 -9.35 15.71
CA ASP A 211 16.70 -9.70 16.72
C ASP A 211 18.09 -9.80 16.07
N PRO A 212 19.03 -8.87 16.41
CA PRO A 212 20.38 -8.90 15.87
C PRO A 212 21.21 -10.14 16.31
N LYS A 213 20.70 -10.94 17.25
CA LYS A 213 21.33 -12.18 17.69
C LYS A 213 20.92 -13.39 16.83
N THR A 214 19.85 -13.27 16.05
CA THR A 214 19.44 -14.32 15.14
C THR A 214 20.53 -14.56 14.10
N THR A 215 20.87 -15.80 13.86
CA THR A 215 21.88 -16.15 12.85
C THR A 215 21.30 -16.11 11.43
N LYS A 216 22.17 -15.97 10.43
CA LYS A 216 21.75 -16.00 9.01
C LYS A 216 21.15 -17.33 8.62
N GLU A 217 21.62 -18.42 9.23
CA GLU A 217 21.12 -19.78 9.03
C GLU A 217 19.69 -19.93 9.57
N GLU A 218 19.40 -19.41 10.76
CA GLU A 218 18.06 -19.39 11.33
C GLU A 218 17.09 -18.59 10.45
N VAL A 219 17.51 -17.41 9.99
CA VAL A 219 16.72 -16.60 9.07
C VAL A 219 16.48 -17.35 7.75
N ALA A 220 17.51 -17.90 7.14
CA ALA A 220 17.43 -18.60 5.85
C ALA A 220 16.56 -19.87 5.90
N THR A 221 16.44 -20.50 7.07
CA THR A 221 15.61 -21.71 7.23
C THR A 221 14.16 -21.39 7.52
N PHE A 222 13.85 -20.17 7.93
CA PHE A 222 12.48 -19.75 8.29
C PHE A 222 11.64 -19.40 7.07
N PHE A 223 12.26 -18.78 6.07
CA PHE A 223 11.55 -18.33 4.87
C PHE A 223 11.57 -19.39 3.76
N PRO A 224 10.56 -19.39 2.87
CA PRO A 224 10.62 -20.12 1.60
C PRO A 224 11.88 -19.74 0.81
N LYS A 225 12.46 -20.70 0.13
CA LYS A 225 13.69 -20.45 -0.64
C LYS A 225 13.47 -19.57 -1.86
N GLU A 226 12.28 -19.69 -2.46
CA GLU A 226 11.90 -18.96 -3.66
C GLU A 226 10.41 -18.57 -3.59
N VAL A 227 10.03 -17.50 -4.29
CA VAL A 227 8.62 -17.07 -4.40
C VAL A 227 7.79 -18.09 -5.19
N VAL A 228 8.41 -18.89 -6.07
CA VAL A 228 7.77 -20.02 -6.75
C VAL A 228 7.29 -21.11 -5.78
N ASP A 229 7.71 -21.09 -4.51
CA ASP A 229 7.22 -22.00 -3.48
C ASP A 229 5.82 -21.62 -2.94
N ALA A 230 5.21 -20.55 -3.48
CA ALA A 230 3.86 -20.14 -3.09
C ALA A 230 2.81 -21.17 -3.55
N ASP A 231 1.91 -21.53 -2.64
CA ASP A 231 0.76 -22.40 -2.92
C ASP A 231 -0.41 -21.56 -3.47
N GLY A 232 -0.31 -21.17 -4.73
CA GLY A 232 -1.29 -20.33 -5.42
C GLY A 232 -1.26 -18.86 -4.99
N PHE A 233 -2.43 -18.22 -5.04
CA PHE A 233 -2.66 -16.81 -4.73
C PHE A 233 -3.72 -16.69 -3.63
N ALA A 234 -3.52 -15.78 -2.70
CA ALA A 234 -4.52 -15.44 -1.70
C ALA A 234 -4.82 -13.95 -1.71
N GLY A 235 -6.10 -13.60 -1.66
CA GLY A 235 -6.53 -12.21 -1.66
C GLY A 235 -7.61 -11.93 -0.63
N CYS A 236 -7.76 -10.66 -0.27
CA CYS A 236 -8.86 -10.23 0.57
C CYS A 236 -9.54 -8.96 0.05
N PHE A 237 -10.81 -8.85 0.36
CA PHE A 237 -11.66 -7.69 0.07
C PHE A 237 -12.21 -7.12 1.37
N GLY A 238 -12.00 -5.80 1.59
CA GLY A 238 -12.54 -5.06 2.72
C GLY A 238 -13.96 -4.60 2.42
N VAL A 239 -14.92 -5.06 3.20
CA VAL A 239 -16.34 -4.76 3.00
C VAL A 239 -16.72 -3.47 3.71
N TYR A 240 -17.30 -2.54 2.96
CA TYR A 240 -17.85 -1.29 3.44
C TYR A 240 -19.35 -1.27 3.16
N PRO A 241 -20.23 -1.18 4.19
CA PRO A 241 -21.66 -1.12 3.97
C PRO A 241 -22.03 0.05 3.05
N ARG A 242 -22.89 -0.21 2.06
CA ARG A 242 -23.33 0.80 1.07
C ARG A 242 -24.58 1.52 1.52
N ARG A 243 -25.41 0.86 2.33
CA ARG A 243 -26.67 1.39 2.84
C ARG A 243 -26.43 2.29 4.06
N ARG A 244 -27.26 3.28 4.24
CA ARG A 244 -27.17 4.19 5.38
C ARG A 244 -27.56 3.52 6.70
N VAL A 245 -28.47 2.56 6.66
CA VAL A 245 -28.90 1.77 7.79
C VAL A 245 -28.84 0.31 7.39
N VAL A 246 -28.27 -0.51 8.22
CA VAL A 246 -28.12 -1.96 8.01
C VAL A 246 -28.64 -2.72 9.22
N SER A 247 -29.27 -3.87 9.00
CA SER A 247 -29.87 -4.69 10.04
C SER A 247 -29.30 -6.10 10.10
N ARG A 248 -28.73 -6.61 9.01
CA ARG A 248 -28.14 -7.94 8.97
C ARG A 248 -27.01 -8.05 7.98
N LEU A 249 -26.13 -9.00 8.25
CA LEU A 249 -25.12 -9.48 7.31
C LEU A 249 -25.78 -10.52 6.38
N GLU A 250 -25.54 -10.38 5.08
CA GLU A 250 -25.99 -11.32 4.05
C GLU A 250 -24.88 -11.46 3.01
N ILE A 251 -24.13 -12.56 3.09
CA ILE A 251 -23.05 -12.81 2.13
C ILE A 251 -23.70 -13.17 0.79
N PRO A 252 -23.31 -12.49 -0.31
CA PRO A 252 -23.84 -12.81 -1.63
C PRO A 252 -23.54 -14.26 -2.02
N GLU A 253 -24.55 -15.00 -2.55
CA GLU A 253 -24.40 -16.40 -3.00
C GLU A 253 -23.24 -16.56 -4.01
N GLU A 254 -23.07 -15.60 -4.94
CA GLU A 254 -21.98 -15.64 -5.91
C GLU A 254 -20.58 -15.50 -5.27
N THR A 255 -20.50 -14.96 -4.05
CA THR A 255 -19.27 -14.92 -3.26
C THR A 255 -19.05 -16.24 -2.54
N GLU A 256 -20.07 -16.72 -1.80
CA GLU A 256 -19.98 -17.91 -0.94
C GLU A 256 -19.85 -19.20 -1.76
N ASP A 257 -20.53 -19.30 -2.90
CA ASP A 257 -20.49 -20.46 -3.79
C ASP A 257 -19.25 -20.50 -4.70
N HIS A 258 -18.42 -19.45 -4.71
CA HIS A 258 -17.25 -19.43 -5.57
C HIS A 258 -16.17 -20.42 -5.09
N PRO A 259 -15.58 -21.27 -5.97
CA PRO A 259 -14.57 -22.27 -5.57
C PRO A 259 -13.35 -21.71 -4.84
N TYR A 260 -13.02 -20.43 -5.05
CA TYR A 260 -11.90 -19.75 -4.40
C TYR A 260 -12.28 -19.04 -3.09
N PHE A 261 -13.58 -18.99 -2.73
CA PHE A 261 -13.99 -18.47 -1.45
C PHE A 261 -13.44 -19.34 -0.32
N GLU A 262 -12.78 -18.74 0.66
CA GLU A 262 -12.18 -19.47 1.78
C GLU A 262 -12.89 -19.20 3.09
N SER A 263 -13.07 -17.92 3.42
CA SER A 263 -13.67 -17.51 4.70
C SER A 263 -13.98 -16.00 4.72
N HIS A 264 -14.57 -15.54 5.82
CA HIS A 264 -14.78 -14.13 6.09
C HIS A 264 -14.61 -13.79 7.59
N GLU A 265 -14.30 -12.54 7.86
CA GLU A 265 -14.25 -11.93 9.20
C GLU A 265 -15.22 -10.72 9.26
N LEU A 266 -16.44 -10.89 8.76
CA LEU A 266 -17.43 -9.81 8.71
C LEU A 266 -18.18 -9.68 10.03
N THR A 267 -18.38 -8.44 10.46
CA THR A 267 -19.15 -8.14 11.69
C THR A 267 -20.65 -8.17 11.41
N SER A 268 -21.42 -8.87 12.26
CA SER A 268 -22.88 -8.84 12.19
C SER A 268 -23.40 -7.57 12.86
N PRO A 269 -24.14 -6.70 12.17
CA PRO A 269 -24.70 -5.50 12.76
C PRO A 269 -25.90 -5.82 13.66
N VAL A 270 -26.14 -4.95 14.63
CA VAL A 270 -27.38 -4.90 15.41
C VAL A 270 -28.02 -3.54 15.11
N GLU A 271 -28.74 -3.47 14.00
CA GLU A 271 -29.38 -2.25 13.46
C GLU A 271 -28.53 -0.99 13.63
N GLU A 272 -27.61 -0.76 12.72
CA GLU A 272 -26.63 0.31 12.81
C GLU A 272 -26.80 1.36 11.71
N THR A 273 -26.60 2.63 12.10
CA THR A 273 -26.44 3.71 11.15
C THR A 273 -24.99 3.76 10.66
N VAL A 274 -24.78 3.50 9.38
CA VAL A 274 -23.45 3.51 8.74
C VAL A 274 -22.92 4.93 8.62
N THR A 275 -21.76 5.18 9.18
CA THR A 275 -21.06 6.46 9.04
C THR A 275 -20.37 6.54 7.69
N LYS A 276 -20.24 7.76 7.15
CA LYS A 276 -19.49 7.98 5.91
C LYS A 276 -18.05 7.51 6.08
N ARG A 277 -17.56 6.73 5.09
CA ARG A 277 -16.16 6.32 5.04
C ARG A 277 -15.23 7.53 5.02
N THR A 278 -14.27 7.58 5.92
CA THR A 278 -13.31 8.67 6.04
C THR A 278 -11.89 8.27 5.69
N ALA A 279 -11.59 6.96 5.68
CA ALA A 279 -10.26 6.42 5.42
C ALA A 279 -10.32 4.94 5.00
N PHE A 280 -9.17 4.40 4.55
CA PHE A 280 -8.98 2.97 4.41
C PHE A 280 -8.89 2.34 5.82
N GLY A 281 -9.39 1.14 6.02
CA GLY A 281 -9.35 0.46 7.33
C GLY A 281 -10.58 0.67 8.21
N THR A 282 -11.58 1.43 7.78
CA THR A 282 -12.91 1.49 8.42
C THR A 282 -13.89 0.45 7.83
N HIS A 283 -13.34 -0.63 7.24
CA HIS A 283 -14.14 -1.75 6.75
C HIS A 283 -14.79 -2.52 7.91
N TRP A 284 -15.91 -3.18 7.63
CA TRP A 284 -16.65 -3.99 8.61
C TRP A 284 -16.22 -5.46 8.59
N GLY A 285 -15.02 -5.71 8.17
CA GLY A 285 -14.38 -7.00 8.06
C GLY A 285 -13.89 -7.28 6.65
N LEU A 286 -13.38 -8.47 6.48
CA LEU A 286 -12.72 -8.94 5.27
C LEU A 286 -13.35 -10.24 4.78
N VAL A 287 -13.34 -10.41 3.46
CA VAL A 287 -13.63 -11.67 2.78
C VAL A 287 -12.33 -12.17 2.16
N TYR A 288 -12.04 -13.46 2.30
CA TYR A 288 -10.79 -14.08 1.87
C TYR A 288 -11.03 -15.07 0.73
N PHE A 289 -10.13 -15.05 -0.22
CA PHE A 289 -10.12 -15.94 -1.38
C PHE A 289 -8.74 -16.56 -1.55
N LYS A 290 -8.69 -17.83 -1.97
CA LYS A 290 -7.47 -18.54 -2.32
C LYS A 290 -7.69 -19.38 -3.56
N GLY A 291 -6.75 -19.37 -4.51
CA GLY A 291 -6.85 -20.14 -5.76
C GLY A 291 -5.54 -20.16 -6.54
N GLU A 292 -5.53 -20.90 -7.62
CA GLU A 292 -4.33 -21.15 -8.42
C GLU A 292 -4.06 -20.09 -9.48
N ASP A 293 -5.05 -19.24 -9.80
CA ASP A 293 -4.96 -18.28 -10.89
C ASP A 293 -5.11 -16.82 -10.42
N ALA A 294 -4.08 -16.01 -10.67
CA ALA A 294 -4.03 -14.60 -10.28
C ALA A 294 -5.12 -13.75 -10.93
N HIS A 295 -5.44 -14.02 -12.21
CA HIS A 295 -6.46 -13.25 -12.93
C HIS A 295 -7.85 -13.51 -12.34
N THR A 296 -8.15 -14.79 -12.05
CA THR A 296 -9.40 -15.16 -11.38
C THR A 296 -9.52 -14.50 -10.01
N ILE A 297 -8.44 -14.46 -9.20
CA ILE A 297 -8.42 -13.75 -7.91
C ILE A 297 -8.68 -12.25 -8.12
N ARG A 298 -7.99 -11.62 -9.05
CA ARG A 298 -8.16 -10.18 -9.36
C ARG A 298 -9.60 -9.86 -9.75
N ASP A 299 -10.15 -10.60 -10.71
CA ASP A 299 -11.52 -10.40 -11.20
C ASP A 299 -12.55 -10.63 -10.09
N LEU A 300 -12.33 -11.65 -9.27
CA LEU A 300 -13.19 -11.97 -8.14
C LEU A 300 -13.19 -10.85 -7.10
N LEU A 301 -12.01 -10.36 -6.72
CA LEU A 301 -11.87 -9.23 -5.81
C LEU A 301 -12.52 -7.96 -6.37
N LYS A 302 -12.38 -7.70 -7.67
CA LYS A 302 -13.00 -6.55 -8.34
C LYS A 302 -14.53 -6.63 -8.32
N ARG A 303 -15.11 -7.81 -8.54
CA ARG A 303 -16.56 -8.03 -8.48
C ARG A 303 -17.16 -7.72 -7.11
N GLN A 304 -16.40 -7.99 -6.02
CA GLN A 304 -16.91 -7.72 -4.67
C GLN A 304 -17.26 -6.23 -4.45
N GLU A 305 -16.66 -5.33 -5.22
CA GLU A 305 -16.96 -3.90 -5.13
C GLU A 305 -18.41 -3.56 -5.49
N ASP A 306 -19.08 -4.40 -6.29
CA ASP A 306 -20.45 -4.18 -6.75
C ASP A 306 -21.50 -4.92 -5.88
N LEU A 307 -21.07 -5.72 -4.93
CA LEU A 307 -21.94 -6.54 -4.10
C LEU A 307 -22.34 -5.87 -2.78
N ASP A 308 -23.56 -6.13 -2.35
CA ASP A 308 -24.07 -5.71 -1.04
C ASP A 308 -23.96 -6.87 -0.04
N PHE A 309 -23.12 -6.70 0.98
CA PHE A 309 -22.95 -7.65 2.09
C PHE A 309 -23.84 -7.31 3.29
N TYR A 310 -24.47 -6.16 3.28
CA TYR A 310 -25.30 -5.68 4.38
C TYR A 310 -26.65 -5.17 3.88
N VAL A 311 -27.74 -5.64 4.46
CA VAL A 311 -29.12 -5.30 4.12
C VAL A 311 -29.88 -4.72 5.29
#